data_c73830bedc3d2f3d2d94c3e43bec760c
#
_entry.id   c73830bedc3d2f3d2d94c3e43bec760c
#
_cell.length_a   1.000
_cell.length_b   1.000
_cell.length_c   1.000
_cell.angle_alpha   90.00
_cell.angle_beta   90.00
_cell.angle_gamma   90.00
#
_symmetry.space_group_name_H-M   'P 1'
#
loop_
_entity.id
_entity.type
_entity.pdbx_description
1 polymer ?
#
loop_
_entity_poly.entity_id
_entity_poly.type
_entity_poly.pdbx_seq_one_letter_code
_entity_poly.pdbx_strand_id
1 'polypeptide(L)'
;MKLAPQSVPYRAFQKVAGIVVVLFFIVNANDWGFLTAVAAATAVLFVAVAYEIAYYQRFEYELTDDTLDISSGVISRREREIPYRRIQNVDVSRSVIQRAIGVAAVDLETAGGSSTEGSIRFVTPDEATRLQREVQRRKSAASSGESADSASEVDGRTAEAGPTEEELFSISPGELALVGALSFDGRLIGLLAFLGSGSFPVLSGFMPDASAAAISALAIVAVGVLFLVSWIVGAGLAFSNYYGFRLLRAGDELRYERGLFRRYSGSIPTEKVQTLSISDNPAKRALGYASLSIETAGYAPGQAGNTGSQAAVPIAATDRVYRLAHEVESFGTPSFNRPPKRIRWRYVFRYAIALGVLAGLAFGVDW
;
A
#
# COMPACT_ATOMS: atom_id res chain seq x y z
N MET A 1 10.70 -22.95 11.50
CA MET A 1 11.58 -22.25 10.53
C MET A 1 11.96 -20.89 11.07
N LYS A 2 13.10 -20.29 10.64
CA LYS A 2 13.62 -19.01 11.18
C LYS A 2 13.79 -17.96 10.10
N LEU A 3 13.90 -16.70 10.52
CA LEU A 3 14.18 -15.58 9.62
C LEU A 3 15.59 -15.68 8.99
N ALA A 4 15.86 -14.90 7.96
CA ALA A 4 17.21 -14.78 7.41
C ALA A 4 18.13 -13.99 8.36
N PRO A 5 19.39 -14.40 8.60
CA PRO A 5 20.29 -13.74 9.56
C PRO A 5 20.59 -12.28 9.16
N GLN A 6 20.53 -11.93 7.89
CA GLN A 6 20.69 -10.55 7.39
C GLN A 6 19.61 -9.58 7.92
N SER A 7 18.54 -10.10 8.52
CA SER A 7 17.47 -9.28 9.13
C SER A 7 17.96 -8.49 10.34
N VAL A 8 18.91 -9.05 11.13
CA VAL A 8 19.37 -8.47 12.39
C VAL A 8 20.00 -7.09 12.18
N PRO A 9 21.06 -6.92 11.35
CA PRO A 9 21.66 -5.61 11.16
C PRO A 9 20.71 -4.59 10.54
N TYR A 10 19.87 -5.00 9.62
CA TYR A 10 18.92 -4.10 8.97
C TYR A 10 17.85 -3.56 9.95
N ARG A 11 17.28 -4.42 10.77
CA ARG A 11 16.27 -4.03 11.77
C ARG A 11 16.86 -3.18 12.89
N ALA A 12 18.09 -3.53 13.35
CA ALA A 12 18.82 -2.72 14.30
C ALA A 12 19.05 -1.31 13.73
N PHE A 13 19.52 -1.19 12.51
CA PHE A 13 19.72 0.10 11.83
C PHE A 13 18.43 0.93 11.73
N GLN A 14 17.32 0.34 11.31
CA GLN A 14 16.04 1.05 11.23
C GLN A 14 15.56 1.60 12.57
N LYS A 15 15.72 0.84 13.67
CA LYS A 15 15.33 1.29 15.01
C LYS A 15 16.26 2.37 15.54
N VAL A 16 17.56 2.20 15.34
CA VAL A 16 18.57 3.14 15.81
C VAL A 16 18.45 4.48 15.09
N ALA A 17 18.19 4.50 13.79
CA ALA A 17 18.07 5.73 13.04
C ALA A 17 17.02 6.70 13.64
N GLY A 18 15.85 6.20 14.04
CA GLY A 18 14.84 7.02 14.72
C GLY A 18 15.29 7.52 16.10
N ILE A 19 15.94 6.65 16.88
CA ILE A 19 16.40 7.00 18.24
C ILE A 19 17.55 8.01 18.19
N VAL A 20 18.47 7.90 17.24
CA VAL A 20 19.57 8.83 17.05
C VAL A 20 19.07 10.25 16.78
N VAL A 21 18.02 10.40 15.97
CA VAL A 21 17.39 11.72 15.73
C VAL A 21 16.85 12.30 17.03
N VAL A 22 16.14 11.52 17.82
CA VAL A 22 15.61 11.97 19.13
C VAL A 22 16.75 12.31 20.10
N LEU A 23 17.79 11.48 20.16
CA LEU A 23 18.97 11.75 21.00
C LEU A 23 19.69 13.03 20.57
N PHE A 24 19.79 13.29 19.27
CA PHE A 24 20.38 14.54 18.77
C PHE A 24 19.66 15.78 19.33
N PHE A 25 18.33 15.77 19.34
CA PHE A 25 17.55 16.87 19.92
C PHE A 25 17.71 16.96 21.44
N ILE A 26 17.72 15.83 22.17
CA ILE A 26 17.90 15.81 23.62
C ILE A 26 19.29 16.33 24.01
N VAL A 27 20.33 15.92 23.31
CA VAL A 27 21.72 16.37 23.55
C VAL A 27 21.83 17.87 23.34
N ASN A 28 21.27 18.40 22.24
CA ASN A 28 21.32 19.83 21.97
C ASN A 28 20.48 20.65 22.97
N ALA A 29 19.36 20.10 23.46
CA ALA A 29 18.50 20.81 24.42
C ALA A 29 19.08 20.85 25.86
N ASN A 30 20.02 19.94 26.20
CA ASN A 30 20.56 19.83 27.55
C ASN A 30 22.06 20.14 27.64
N ASP A 31 22.66 20.72 26.59
CA ASP A 31 24.09 21.06 26.52
C ASP A 31 25.03 19.90 26.87
N TRP A 32 24.64 18.68 26.55
CA TRP A 32 25.46 17.50 26.80
C TRP A 32 26.70 17.54 25.90
N GLY A 33 27.87 17.28 26.50
CA GLY A 33 29.11 17.24 25.74
C GLY A 33 29.11 16.13 24.66
N PHE A 34 29.89 16.33 23.61
CA PHE A 34 29.98 15.38 22.47
C PHE A 34 30.28 13.94 22.90
N LEU A 35 31.15 13.74 23.91
CA LEU A 35 31.49 12.40 24.41
C LEU A 35 30.31 11.69 25.08
N THR A 36 29.46 12.40 25.81
CA THR A 36 28.26 11.83 26.44
C THR A 36 27.22 11.47 25.38
N ALA A 37 27.11 12.28 24.33
CA ALA A 37 26.24 11.97 23.17
C ALA A 37 26.67 10.69 22.46
N VAL A 38 27.97 10.55 22.17
CA VAL A 38 28.54 9.35 21.52
C VAL A 38 28.37 8.12 22.41
N ALA A 39 28.61 8.22 23.71
CA ALA A 39 28.41 7.13 24.64
C ALA A 39 26.97 6.69 24.73
N ALA A 40 26.01 7.62 24.79
CA ALA A 40 24.58 7.32 24.79
C ALA A 40 24.14 6.64 23.48
N ALA A 41 24.56 7.15 22.33
CA ALA A 41 24.26 6.57 21.01
C ALA A 41 24.83 5.14 20.89
N THR A 42 26.05 4.91 21.37
CA THR A 42 26.69 3.59 21.37
C THR A 42 25.94 2.61 22.28
N ALA A 43 25.54 3.03 23.47
CA ALA A 43 24.78 2.20 24.41
C ALA A 43 23.41 1.81 23.79
N VAL A 44 22.70 2.76 23.17
CA VAL A 44 21.43 2.50 22.47
C VAL A 44 21.61 1.53 21.31
N LEU A 45 22.66 1.70 20.52
CA LEU A 45 22.99 0.78 19.43
C LEU A 45 23.21 -0.66 19.97
N PHE A 46 23.95 -0.80 21.06
CA PHE A 46 24.23 -2.10 21.65
C PHE A 46 22.96 -2.79 22.16
N VAL A 47 22.10 -2.04 22.85
CA VAL A 47 20.80 -2.55 23.33
C VAL A 47 19.90 -2.92 22.16
N ALA A 48 19.85 -2.11 21.11
CA ALA A 48 19.04 -2.40 19.92
C ALA A 48 19.53 -3.67 19.20
N VAL A 49 20.83 -3.84 19.03
CA VAL A 49 21.41 -5.04 18.40
C VAL A 49 21.14 -6.28 19.27
N ALA A 50 21.36 -6.20 20.58
CA ALA A 50 21.08 -7.31 21.50
C ALA A 50 19.61 -7.72 21.48
N TYR A 51 18.70 -6.75 21.46
CA TYR A 51 17.26 -7.00 21.32
C TYR A 51 16.93 -7.69 19.99
N GLU A 52 17.50 -7.25 18.86
CA GLU A 52 17.24 -7.84 17.56
C GLU A 52 17.80 -9.26 17.42
N ILE A 53 18.95 -9.54 18.05
CA ILE A 53 19.50 -10.91 18.13
C ILE A 53 18.53 -11.80 18.94
N ALA A 54 18.08 -11.32 20.11
CA ALA A 54 17.12 -12.07 20.93
C ALA A 54 15.79 -12.31 20.18
N TYR A 55 15.31 -11.29 19.45
CA TYR A 55 14.10 -11.43 18.63
C TYR A 55 14.29 -12.45 17.51
N TYR A 56 15.42 -12.40 16.80
CA TYR A 56 15.76 -13.36 15.74
C TYR A 56 15.79 -14.80 16.26
N GLN A 57 16.36 -15.04 17.44
CA GLN A 57 16.44 -16.38 18.03
C GLN A 57 15.08 -16.92 18.44
N ARG A 58 14.15 -16.03 18.85
CA ARG A 58 12.82 -16.39 19.36
C ARG A 58 11.71 -16.32 18.31
N PHE A 59 12.01 -15.83 17.12
CA PHE A 59 11.03 -15.85 16.03
C PHE A 59 11.06 -17.20 15.34
N GLU A 60 9.91 -17.86 15.33
CA GLU A 60 9.72 -19.13 14.66
C GLU A 60 8.38 -19.13 13.93
N TYR A 61 8.33 -19.81 12.81
CA TYR A 61 7.09 -20.10 12.10
C TYR A 61 7.09 -21.55 11.63
N GLU A 62 5.93 -22.15 11.61
CA GLU A 62 5.72 -23.54 11.23
C GLU A 62 4.45 -23.69 10.39
N LEU A 63 4.55 -24.54 9.38
CA LEU A 63 3.44 -24.93 8.54
C LEU A 63 2.95 -26.30 9.06
N THR A 64 1.85 -26.30 9.80
CA THR A 64 1.18 -27.53 10.25
C THR A 64 0.19 -28.02 9.17
N ASP A 65 -0.52 -29.09 9.40
CA ASP A 65 -1.46 -29.62 8.41
C ASP A 65 -2.62 -28.65 8.14
N ASP A 66 -3.13 -27.95 9.18
CA ASP A 66 -4.32 -27.11 9.10
C ASP A 66 -4.04 -25.60 9.29
N THR A 67 -2.88 -25.25 9.87
CA THR A 67 -2.57 -23.89 10.28
C THR A 67 -1.16 -23.46 9.89
N LEU A 68 -0.97 -22.16 9.77
CA LEU A 68 0.34 -21.51 9.81
C LEU A 68 0.52 -20.88 11.18
N ASP A 69 1.49 -21.39 11.92
CA ASP A 69 1.78 -20.95 13.27
C ASP A 69 2.97 -19.99 13.29
N ILE A 70 2.82 -18.86 13.96
CA ILE A 70 3.86 -17.82 14.08
C ILE A 70 4.08 -17.50 15.55
N SER A 71 5.27 -17.79 16.05
CA SER A 71 5.72 -17.41 17.39
C SER A 71 6.74 -16.28 17.31
N SER A 72 6.51 -15.21 18.07
CA SER A 72 7.37 -14.03 18.04
C SER A 72 7.38 -13.27 19.37
N GLY A 73 8.43 -12.47 19.59
CA GLY A 73 8.55 -11.58 20.73
C GLY A 73 9.69 -11.94 21.69
N VAL A 74 10.26 -10.92 22.34
CA VAL A 74 11.36 -11.07 23.31
C VAL A 74 10.83 -10.94 24.73
N ILE A 75 10.14 -9.85 25.05
CA ILE A 75 9.59 -9.55 26.36
C ILE A 75 8.15 -10.08 26.47
N SER A 76 7.33 -9.81 25.47
CA SER A 76 5.98 -10.33 25.35
C SER A 76 5.95 -11.36 24.23
N ARG A 77 5.75 -12.63 24.56
CA ARG A 77 5.61 -13.70 23.59
C ARG A 77 4.21 -13.63 22.98
N ARG A 78 4.18 -13.73 21.67
CA ARG A 78 2.96 -13.72 20.89
C ARG A 78 2.93 -14.94 20.00
N GLU A 79 1.93 -15.76 20.16
CA GLU A 79 1.68 -16.95 19.35
C GLU A 79 0.42 -16.72 18.52
N ARG A 80 0.47 -17.05 17.25
CA ARG A 80 -0.65 -16.91 16.32
C ARG A 80 -0.75 -18.15 15.48
N GLU A 81 -1.93 -18.73 15.49
CA GLU A 81 -2.34 -19.86 14.66
C GLU A 81 -3.30 -19.36 13.59
N ILE A 82 -2.91 -19.44 12.34
CA ILE A 82 -3.70 -18.94 11.20
C ILE A 82 -4.18 -20.12 10.38
N PRO A 83 -5.46 -20.51 10.46
CA PRO A 83 -6.02 -21.59 9.66
C PRO A 83 -5.94 -21.24 8.16
N TYR A 84 -5.50 -22.18 7.32
CA TYR A 84 -5.37 -21.96 5.87
C TYR A 84 -6.68 -21.53 5.22
N ARG A 85 -7.83 -22.04 5.66
CA ARG A 85 -9.16 -21.65 5.18
C ARG A 85 -9.49 -20.17 5.41
N ARG A 86 -8.87 -19.52 6.42
CA ARG A 86 -9.04 -18.08 6.68
C ARG A 86 -8.13 -17.21 5.84
N ILE A 87 -7.04 -17.76 5.30
CA ILE A 87 -6.11 -17.01 4.48
C ILE A 87 -6.77 -16.68 3.14
N GLN A 88 -6.89 -15.40 2.85
CA GLN A 88 -7.46 -14.92 1.58
C GLN A 88 -6.38 -14.69 0.54
N ASN A 89 -5.30 -14.01 0.93
CA ASN A 89 -4.22 -13.67 0.03
C ASN A 89 -2.86 -13.83 0.72
N VAL A 90 -1.83 -14.09 -0.09
CA VAL A 90 -0.43 -14.17 0.33
C VAL A 90 0.39 -13.27 -0.58
N ASP A 91 0.78 -12.13 -0.06
CA ASP A 91 1.54 -11.13 -0.78
C ASP A 91 3.03 -11.21 -0.43
N VAL A 92 3.87 -11.22 -1.46
CA VAL A 92 5.31 -11.12 -1.30
C VAL A 92 5.75 -9.72 -1.69
N SER A 93 6.48 -9.05 -0.80
CA SER A 93 7.01 -7.71 -1.06
C SER A 93 8.50 -7.60 -0.78
N ARG A 94 9.20 -6.78 -1.59
CA ARG A 94 10.65 -6.57 -1.49
C ARG A 94 11.00 -5.12 -1.79
N SER A 95 11.48 -4.39 -0.79
CA SER A 95 12.04 -3.04 -0.99
C SER A 95 13.42 -3.09 -1.65
N VAL A 96 13.93 -1.94 -2.11
CA VAL A 96 15.29 -1.85 -2.68
C VAL A 96 16.33 -2.41 -1.72
N ILE A 97 16.27 -2.00 -0.46
CA ILE A 97 17.24 -2.44 0.55
C ILE A 97 17.07 -3.93 0.82
N GLN A 98 15.84 -4.43 0.95
CA GLN A 98 15.58 -5.85 1.12
C GLN A 98 16.10 -6.69 -0.06
N ARG A 99 16.00 -6.16 -1.30
CA ARG A 99 16.61 -6.80 -2.48
C ARG A 99 18.13 -6.83 -2.41
N ALA A 100 18.76 -5.71 -1.98
CA ALA A 100 20.22 -5.62 -1.86
C ALA A 100 20.78 -6.60 -0.82
N ILE A 101 20.05 -6.82 0.28
CA ILE A 101 20.46 -7.77 1.34
C ILE A 101 19.87 -9.18 1.15
N GLY A 102 19.15 -9.45 0.03
CA GLY A 102 18.65 -10.77 -0.29
C GLY A 102 17.51 -11.27 0.60
N VAL A 103 16.60 -10.39 1.06
CA VAL A 103 15.44 -10.77 1.86
C VAL A 103 14.11 -10.29 1.25
N ALA A 104 13.01 -10.89 1.71
CA ALA A 104 11.65 -10.58 1.32
C ALA A 104 10.73 -10.52 2.56
N ALA A 105 9.56 -9.94 2.40
CA ALA A 105 8.46 -10.02 3.36
C ALA A 105 7.29 -10.77 2.73
N VAL A 106 6.67 -11.65 3.51
CA VAL A 106 5.43 -12.37 3.18
C VAL A 106 4.35 -11.84 4.10
N ASP A 107 3.35 -11.22 3.55
CA ASP A 107 2.20 -10.67 4.25
C ASP A 107 0.97 -11.56 3.97
N LEU A 108 0.28 -12.00 5.03
CA LEU A 108 -0.85 -12.91 4.98
C LEU A 108 -2.12 -12.12 5.32
N GLU A 109 -3.08 -12.16 4.44
CA GLU A 109 -4.39 -11.51 4.62
C GLU A 109 -5.43 -12.57 4.94
N THR A 110 -6.25 -12.32 5.95
CA THR A 110 -7.27 -13.26 6.41
C THR A 110 -8.66 -12.64 6.45
N ALA A 111 -9.69 -13.49 6.37
CA ALA A 111 -11.09 -13.08 6.45
C ALA A 111 -11.42 -12.48 7.83
N GLY A 112 -11.90 -11.22 7.84
CA GLY A 112 -12.36 -10.53 9.06
C GLY A 112 -11.27 -9.81 9.85
N GLY A 113 -10.03 -9.82 9.40
CA GLY A 113 -8.94 -9.04 10.00
C GLY A 113 -8.89 -7.60 9.47
N SER A 114 -8.56 -6.63 10.33
CA SER A 114 -8.48 -5.21 9.96
C SER A 114 -7.19 -4.81 9.23
N SER A 115 -6.32 -5.74 8.90
CA SER A 115 -5.08 -5.64 8.12
C SER A 115 -4.30 -6.95 8.25
N THR A 116 -3.14 -7.06 7.66
CA THR A 116 -2.23 -8.21 7.69
C THR A 116 -2.21 -8.90 9.06
N GLU A 117 -2.95 -9.99 9.22
CA GLU A 117 -2.99 -10.74 10.49
C GLU A 117 -1.66 -11.48 10.76
N GLY A 118 -0.98 -11.89 9.71
CA GLY A 118 0.34 -12.52 9.76
C GLY A 118 1.32 -11.82 8.83
N SER A 119 2.50 -11.50 9.32
CA SER A 119 3.58 -10.95 8.51
C SER A 119 4.89 -11.64 8.89
N ILE A 120 5.46 -12.37 7.93
CA ILE A 120 6.76 -13.02 8.06
C ILE A 120 7.76 -12.20 7.26
N ARG A 121 8.46 -11.31 7.93
CA ARG A 121 9.41 -10.38 7.31
C ARG A 121 10.82 -10.93 7.40
N PHE A 122 11.63 -10.65 6.37
CA PHE A 122 13.05 -11.03 6.32
C PHE A 122 13.30 -12.53 6.17
N VAL A 123 12.55 -13.19 5.31
CA VAL A 123 12.88 -14.50 4.77
C VAL A 123 13.68 -14.37 3.47
N THR A 124 14.34 -15.43 3.03
CA THR A 124 14.98 -15.42 1.69
C THR A 124 13.91 -15.38 0.59
N PRO A 125 14.22 -14.85 -0.61
CA PRO A 125 13.26 -14.82 -1.71
C PRO A 125 12.72 -16.18 -2.10
N ASP A 126 13.59 -17.20 -2.08
CA ASP A 126 13.21 -18.58 -2.40
C ASP A 126 12.24 -19.14 -1.36
N GLU A 127 12.50 -18.84 -0.08
CA GLU A 127 11.61 -19.24 1.02
C GLU A 127 10.28 -18.49 0.97
N ALA A 128 10.28 -17.20 0.62
CA ALA A 128 9.04 -16.44 0.42
C ALA A 128 8.17 -17.06 -0.68
N THR A 129 8.78 -17.41 -1.81
CA THR A 129 8.09 -18.06 -2.93
C THR A 129 7.62 -19.47 -2.57
N ARG A 130 8.41 -20.21 -1.79
CA ARG A 130 8.05 -21.52 -1.27
C ARG A 130 6.85 -21.43 -0.32
N LEU A 131 6.89 -20.49 0.63
CA LEU A 131 5.80 -20.21 1.57
C LEU A 131 4.51 -19.87 0.82
N GLN A 132 4.58 -18.98 -0.15
CA GLN A 132 3.43 -18.58 -0.95
C GLN A 132 2.81 -19.80 -1.65
N ARG A 133 3.60 -20.63 -2.33
CA ARG A 133 3.12 -21.84 -3.02
C ARG A 133 2.57 -22.89 -2.06
N GLU A 134 3.22 -23.11 -0.92
CA GLU A 134 2.81 -24.13 0.04
C GLU A 134 1.51 -23.74 0.76
N VAL A 135 1.39 -22.47 1.17
CA VAL A 135 0.14 -21.93 1.76
C VAL A 135 -1.00 -22.03 0.75
N GLN A 136 -0.74 -21.70 -0.52
CA GLN A 136 -1.73 -21.80 -1.59
C GLN A 136 -2.18 -23.24 -1.79
N ARG A 137 -1.24 -24.20 -1.85
CA ARG A 137 -1.53 -25.63 -2.00
C ARG A 137 -2.38 -26.17 -0.83
N ARG A 138 -2.01 -25.85 0.42
CA ARG A 138 -2.74 -26.30 1.61
C ARG A 138 -4.12 -25.64 1.71
N LYS A 139 -4.23 -24.39 1.31
CA LYS A 139 -5.50 -23.68 1.20
C LYS A 139 -6.45 -24.36 0.20
N SER A 140 -5.96 -24.73 -0.99
CA SER A 140 -6.75 -25.44 -1.99
C SER A 140 -7.15 -26.84 -1.49
N ALA A 141 -6.27 -27.56 -0.80
CA ALA A 141 -6.58 -28.84 -0.19
C ALA A 141 -7.64 -28.71 0.93
N ALA A 142 -7.54 -27.68 1.77
CA ALA A 142 -8.50 -27.42 2.85
C ALA A 142 -9.90 -27.02 2.32
N SER A 143 -9.99 -26.36 1.16
CA SER A 143 -11.27 -26.04 0.50
C SER A 143 -11.86 -27.24 -0.27
N SER A 144 -11.03 -28.13 -0.76
CA SER A 144 -11.49 -29.34 -1.46
C SER A 144 -11.97 -30.45 -0.52
N GLY A 145 -11.53 -30.47 0.73
CA GLY A 145 -11.93 -31.44 1.76
C GLY A 145 -13.41 -31.32 2.18
N GLU A 146 -14.05 -30.20 1.95
CA GLU A 146 -15.49 -29.99 2.19
C GLU A 146 -16.40 -30.53 1.06
N SER A 147 -15.80 -30.89 -0.10
CA SER A 147 -16.54 -31.39 -1.28
C SER A 147 -16.28 -32.88 -1.60
N ALA A 148 -15.54 -33.59 -0.76
CA ALA A 148 -15.07 -34.95 -1.06
C ALA A 148 -15.92 -36.08 -0.44
N ASP A 149 -17.26 -35.92 -0.50
CA ASP A 149 -18.16 -37.09 -0.30
C ASP A 149 -18.75 -37.61 -1.63
N SER A 150 -18.20 -37.25 -2.75
CA SER A 150 -18.58 -37.82 -4.05
C SER A 150 -17.50 -37.57 -5.10
N ALA A 151 -16.57 -38.51 -5.28
CA ALA A 151 -16.14 -39.05 -6.58
C ALA A 151 -14.70 -39.57 -6.57
N SER A 152 -14.62 -40.92 -6.58
CA SER A 152 -13.75 -41.78 -7.38
C SER A 152 -12.37 -41.31 -7.86
N GLU A 153 -11.40 -42.12 -7.47
CA GLU A 153 -10.11 -42.42 -8.10
C GLU A 153 -10.01 -42.05 -9.58
N VAL A 154 -9.09 -41.16 -9.92
CA VAL A 154 -8.40 -41.18 -11.21
C VAL A 154 -6.90 -41.03 -10.96
N ASP A 155 -6.29 -42.10 -11.37
CA ASP A 155 -4.92 -42.48 -11.65
C ASP A 155 -3.87 -41.34 -11.74
N GLY A 156 -2.76 -41.63 -11.04
CA GLY A 156 -1.57 -40.78 -11.10
C GLY A 156 -0.88 -40.81 -12.46
N ARG A 157 -0.48 -39.67 -12.87
CA ARG A 157 0.70 -39.27 -13.69
C ARG A 157 0.41 -37.97 -14.39
N THR A 158 0.99 -36.91 -13.90
CA THR A 158 1.99 -36.14 -14.68
C THR A 158 2.52 -34.99 -13.82
N ALA A 159 3.80 -35.04 -13.58
CA ALA A 159 4.58 -33.96 -13.01
C ALA A 159 4.64 -32.77 -13.99
N GLU A 160 4.53 -31.56 -13.40
CA GLU A 160 5.16 -30.35 -13.90
C GLU A 160 4.82 -29.85 -15.32
N ALA A 161 3.58 -29.46 -15.54
CA ALA A 161 3.30 -28.23 -16.25
C ALA A 161 2.52 -27.35 -15.28
N GLY A 162 3.17 -26.34 -14.70
CA GLY A 162 2.45 -25.31 -13.96
C GLY A 162 1.32 -24.78 -14.85
N PRO A 163 0.17 -24.33 -14.27
CA PRO A 163 -0.92 -23.81 -15.08
C PRO A 163 -0.37 -22.78 -16.06
N THR A 164 -0.74 -22.91 -17.34
CA THR A 164 -0.33 -21.99 -18.39
C THR A 164 -0.73 -20.58 -17.94
N GLU A 165 0.26 -19.74 -17.67
CA GLU A 165 0.02 -18.35 -17.29
C GLU A 165 -0.33 -17.55 -18.55
N GLU A 166 -1.50 -16.96 -18.57
CA GLU A 166 -1.96 -16.08 -19.63
C GLU A 166 -1.83 -14.62 -19.19
N GLU A 167 -1.10 -13.81 -19.93
CA GLU A 167 -0.99 -12.37 -19.64
C GLU A 167 -2.26 -11.64 -20.09
N LEU A 168 -3.09 -11.20 -19.15
CA LEU A 168 -4.29 -10.41 -19.40
C LEU A 168 -3.96 -8.94 -19.64
N PHE A 169 -3.02 -8.40 -18.90
CA PHE A 169 -2.65 -6.99 -18.98
C PHE A 169 -1.20 -6.76 -18.60
N SER A 170 -0.52 -5.90 -19.36
CA SER A 170 0.73 -5.25 -18.95
C SER A 170 0.64 -3.75 -19.22
N ILE A 171 1.20 -2.97 -18.29
CA ILE A 171 1.20 -1.51 -18.41
C ILE A 171 2.25 -1.07 -19.41
N SER A 172 1.84 -0.25 -20.38
CA SER A 172 2.76 0.37 -21.32
C SER A 172 3.48 1.57 -20.70
N PRO A 173 4.66 1.98 -21.22
CA PRO A 173 5.37 3.16 -20.72
C PRO A 173 4.54 4.45 -20.78
N GLY A 174 3.69 4.60 -21.79
CA GLY A 174 2.78 5.75 -21.91
C GLY A 174 1.68 5.75 -20.84
N GLU A 175 1.05 4.59 -20.59
CA GLU A 175 0.07 4.42 -19.53
C GLU A 175 0.70 4.65 -18.14
N LEU A 176 1.93 4.18 -17.94
CA LEU A 176 2.67 4.39 -16.70
C LEU A 176 2.97 5.89 -16.44
N ALA A 177 3.35 6.63 -17.48
CA ALA A 177 3.53 8.08 -17.39
C ALA A 177 2.20 8.80 -17.07
N LEU A 178 1.09 8.34 -17.66
CA LEU A 178 -0.25 8.84 -17.35
C LEU A 178 -0.69 8.53 -15.93
N VAL A 179 -0.38 7.34 -15.38
CA VAL A 179 -0.61 7.03 -13.96
C VAL A 179 0.07 8.07 -13.09
N GLY A 180 1.36 8.36 -13.33
CA GLY A 180 2.09 9.38 -12.60
C GLY A 180 1.44 10.75 -12.72
N ALA A 181 1.20 11.22 -13.94
CA ALA A 181 0.65 12.54 -14.22
C ALA A 181 -0.76 12.75 -13.66
N LEU A 182 -1.61 11.71 -13.68
CA LEU A 182 -3.00 11.74 -13.23
C LEU A 182 -3.19 11.28 -11.78
N SER A 183 -2.13 10.88 -11.09
CA SER A 183 -2.15 10.52 -9.66
C SER A 183 -2.12 11.77 -8.79
N PHE A 184 -3.25 12.47 -8.81
CA PHE A 184 -3.44 13.66 -8.01
C PHE A 184 -4.15 13.30 -6.71
N ASP A 185 -3.49 13.49 -5.57
CA ASP A 185 -4.09 13.27 -4.26
C ASP A 185 -4.69 14.58 -3.74
N GLY A 186 -6.03 14.65 -3.72
CA GLY A 186 -6.75 15.83 -3.20
C GLY A 186 -6.45 16.16 -1.73
N ARG A 187 -5.89 15.23 -0.96
CA ARG A 187 -5.43 15.47 0.42
C ARG A 187 -4.27 16.45 0.48
N LEU A 188 -3.44 16.46 -0.55
CA LEU A 188 -2.34 17.42 -0.67
C LEU A 188 -2.85 18.85 -0.83
N ILE A 189 -3.99 19.06 -1.50
CA ILE A 189 -4.61 20.40 -1.58
C ILE A 189 -5.00 20.89 -0.20
N GLY A 190 -5.62 20.05 0.63
CA GLY A 190 -6.00 20.41 1.99
C GLY A 190 -4.78 20.76 2.85
N LEU A 191 -3.70 20.00 2.75
CA LEU A 191 -2.44 20.28 3.44
C LEU A 191 -1.81 21.59 2.95
N LEU A 192 -1.78 21.81 1.64
CA LEU A 192 -1.24 23.03 1.05
C LEU A 192 -2.07 24.26 1.40
N ALA A 193 -3.41 24.14 1.42
CA ALA A 193 -4.29 25.20 1.88
C ALA A 193 -4.06 25.54 3.36
N PHE A 194 -3.87 24.51 4.20
CA PHE A 194 -3.54 24.69 5.62
C PHE A 194 -2.17 25.37 5.81
N LEU A 195 -1.14 24.92 5.12
CA LEU A 195 0.19 25.53 5.14
C LEU A 195 0.17 26.94 4.58
N GLY A 196 -0.60 27.17 3.51
CA GLY A 196 -0.77 28.48 2.90
C GLY A 196 -1.45 29.48 3.82
N SER A 197 -2.46 29.06 4.59
CA SER A 197 -3.15 29.91 5.56
C SER A 197 -2.24 30.36 6.72
N GLY A 198 -1.31 29.49 7.16
CA GLY A 198 -0.33 29.79 8.20
C GLY A 198 0.92 30.53 7.70
N SER A 199 1.12 30.66 6.40
CA SER A 199 2.35 31.23 5.84
C SER A 199 2.42 32.75 5.98
N PHE A 200 1.30 33.44 5.98
CA PHE A 200 1.26 34.92 6.05
C PHE A 200 1.86 35.45 7.37
N PRO A 201 1.45 35.02 8.57
CA PRO A 201 2.07 35.47 9.83
C PRO A 201 3.55 35.11 9.91
N VAL A 202 3.96 33.94 9.39
CA VAL A 202 5.36 33.51 9.39
C VAL A 202 6.18 34.43 8.47
N LEU A 203 5.75 34.64 7.23
CA LEU A 203 6.45 35.50 6.26
C LEU A 203 6.52 36.94 6.72
N SER A 204 5.46 37.48 7.32
CA SER A 204 5.46 38.84 7.87
C SER A 204 6.46 39.02 9.02
N GLY A 205 6.69 37.99 9.82
CA GLY A 205 7.72 37.99 10.86
C GLY A 205 9.15 38.01 10.32
N PHE A 206 9.39 37.38 9.18
CA PHE A 206 10.71 37.42 8.52
C PHE A 206 10.96 38.65 7.65
N MET A 207 9.90 39.33 7.25
CA MET A 207 9.97 40.51 6.32
C MET A 207 9.10 41.66 6.84
N PRO A 208 9.44 42.26 7.99
CA PRO A 208 8.60 43.27 8.66
C PRO A 208 8.38 44.51 7.81
N ASP A 209 9.33 44.86 6.92
CA ASP A 209 9.27 46.05 6.07
C ASP A 209 8.56 45.78 4.72
N ALA A 210 8.14 44.53 4.44
CA ALA A 210 7.47 44.22 3.19
C ALA A 210 5.97 44.59 3.23
N SER A 211 5.46 45.12 2.13
CA SER A 211 4.02 45.37 2.02
C SER A 211 3.20 44.08 2.07
N ALA A 212 1.98 44.14 2.59
CA ALA A 212 1.06 43.01 2.63
C ALA A 212 0.85 42.38 1.24
N ALA A 213 0.85 43.18 0.18
CA ALA A 213 0.76 42.70 -1.20
C ALA A 213 1.98 41.87 -1.61
N ALA A 214 3.19 42.29 -1.24
CA ALA A 214 4.42 41.53 -1.53
C ALA A 214 4.46 40.19 -0.77
N ILE A 215 4.06 40.18 0.51
CA ILE A 215 3.97 38.96 1.32
C ILE A 215 2.94 38.02 0.74
N SER A 216 1.76 38.53 0.34
CA SER A 216 0.70 37.68 -0.29
C SER A 216 1.16 37.10 -1.62
N ALA A 217 1.84 37.85 -2.46
CA ALA A 217 2.39 37.38 -3.73
C ALA A 217 3.43 36.29 -3.50
N LEU A 218 4.33 36.47 -2.53
CA LEU A 218 5.33 35.44 -2.17
C LEU A 218 4.67 34.18 -1.61
N ALA A 219 3.63 34.31 -0.78
CA ALA A 219 2.86 33.19 -0.27
C ALA A 219 2.19 32.38 -1.39
N ILE A 220 1.58 33.06 -2.38
CA ILE A 220 0.98 32.40 -3.55
C ILE A 220 2.04 31.63 -4.36
N VAL A 221 3.19 32.23 -4.60
CA VAL A 221 4.30 31.58 -5.32
C VAL A 221 4.82 30.39 -4.52
N ALA A 222 5.02 30.53 -3.22
CA ALA A 222 5.47 29.43 -2.35
C ALA A 222 4.48 28.26 -2.36
N VAL A 223 3.17 28.53 -2.26
CA VAL A 223 2.12 27.50 -2.37
C VAL A 223 2.14 26.84 -3.74
N GLY A 224 2.32 27.61 -4.83
CA GLY A 224 2.43 27.07 -6.19
C GLY A 224 3.64 26.15 -6.36
N VAL A 225 4.80 26.53 -5.81
CA VAL A 225 6.02 25.70 -5.83
C VAL A 225 5.82 24.43 -5.00
N LEU A 226 5.27 24.54 -3.78
CA LEU A 226 4.97 23.38 -2.95
C LEU A 226 3.98 22.42 -3.63
N PHE A 227 2.97 22.96 -4.30
CA PHE A 227 2.03 22.17 -5.10
C PHE A 227 2.76 21.41 -6.22
N LEU A 228 3.60 22.09 -6.99
CA LEU A 228 4.35 21.46 -8.07
C LEU A 228 5.30 20.37 -7.57
N VAL A 229 6.04 20.64 -6.49
CA VAL A 229 6.93 19.66 -5.86
C VAL A 229 6.13 18.46 -5.35
N SER A 230 5.03 18.68 -4.63
CA SER A 230 4.16 17.59 -4.15
C SER A 230 3.59 16.76 -5.29
N TRP A 231 3.20 17.42 -6.40
CA TRP A 231 2.71 16.72 -7.58
C TRP A 231 3.80 15.85 -8.23
N ILE A 232 5.02 16.40 -8.41
CA ILE A 232 6.16 15.65 -8.96
C ILE A 232 6.50 14.44 -8.07
N VAL A 233 6.55 14.63 -6.75
CA VAL A 233 6.80 13.55 -5.79
C VAL A 233 5.69 12.50 -5.87
N GLY A 234 4.43 12.91 -5.86
CA GLY A 234 3.28 12.01 -5.99
C GLY A 234 3.29 11.24 -7.31
N ALA A 235 3.60 11.90 -8.41
CA ALA A 235 3.76 11.29 -9.73
C ALA A 235 4.91 10.26 -9.74
N GLY A 236 6.05 10.59 -9.15
CA GLY A 236 7.20 9.69 -9.03
C GLY A 236 6.91 8.46 -8.17
N LEU A 237 6.19 8.64 -7.06
CA LEU A 237 5.74 7.53 -6.20
C LEU A 237 4.74 6.63 -6.94
N ALA A 238 3.77 7.18 -7.64
CA ALA A 238 2.80 6.42 -8.42
C ALA A 238 3.49 5.66 -9.56
N PHE A 239 4.38 6.32 -10.31
CA PHE A 239 5.22 5.67 -11.32
C PHE A 239 6.00 4.50 -10.73
N SER A 240 6.67 4.71 -9.60
CA SER A 240 7.42 3.66 -8.90
C SER A 240 6.54 2.48 -8.46
N ASN A 241 5.35 2.77 -7.94
CA ASN A 241 4.44 1.73 -7.43
C ASN A 241 3.85 0.85 -8.52
N TYR A 242 3.63 1.40 -9.72
CA TYR A 242 3.03 0.68 -10.84
C TYR A 242 4.02 0.29 -11.94
N TYR A 243 5.30 0.55 -11.74
CA TYR A 243 6.33 0.16 -12.69
C TYR A 243 6.31 -1.34 -12.97
N GLY A 244 6.30 -1.72 -14.25
CA GLY A 244 6.28 -3.11 -14.67
C GLY A 244 5.04 -3.88 -14.21
N PHE A 245 3.91 -3.19 -14.04
CA PHE A 245 2.65 -3.84 -13.66
C PHE A 245 2.24 -4.85 -14.72
N ARG A 246 1.99 -6.09 -14.26
CA ARG A 246 1.45 -7.19 -15.05
C ARG A 246 0.33 -7.87 -14.29
N LEU A 247 -0.71 -8.25 -15.00
CA LEU A 247 -1.81 -9.08 -14.51
C LEU A 247 -1.84 -10.34 -15.37
N LEU A 248 -1.76 -11.49 -14.72
CA LEU A 248 -1.70 -12.80 -15.33
C LEU A 248 -2.88 -13.63 -14.82
N ARG A 249 -3.40 -14.52 -15.65
CA ARG A 249 -4.33 -15.56 -15.22
C ARG A 249 -3.58 -16.89 -15.14
N ALA A 250 -3.68 -17.57 -14.02
CA ALA A 250 -3.10 -18.88 -13.77
C ALA A 250 -4.20 -19.82 -13.25
N GLY A 251 -4.94 -20.48 -14.15
CA GLY A 251 -6.12 -21.24 -13.78
C GLY A 251 -7.21 -20.36 -13.17
N ASP A 252 -7.63 -20.66 -11.93
CA ASP A 252 -8.65 -19.93 -11.18
C ASP A 252 -8.11 -18.78 -10.32
N GLU A 253 -6.87 -18.34 -10.60
CA GLU A 253 -6.24 -17.24 -9.89
C GLU A 253 -5.77 -16.14 -10.84
N LEU A 254 -5.93 -14.90 -10.39
CA LEU A 254 -5.30 -13.74 -10.99
C LEU A 254 -4.01 -13.44 -10.23
N ARG A 255 -2.89 -13.45 -10.91
CA ARG A 255 -1.59 -13.07 -10.34
C ARG A 255 -1.20 -11.69 -10.83
N TYR A 256 -0.67 -10.88 -9.93
CA TYR A 256 -0.15 -9.57 -10.31
C TYR A 256 1.26 -9.36 -9.79
N GLU A 257 2.03 -8.63 -10.58
CA GLU A 257 3.36 -8.15 -10.20
C GLU A 257 3.45 -6.66 -10.50
N ARG A 258 4.09 -5.90 -9.61
CA ARG A 258 4.31 -4.46 -9.78
C ARG A 258 5.43 -3.92 -8.92
N GLY A 259 5.96 -2.75 -9.30
CA GLY A 259 6.79 -1.90 -8.47
C GLY A 259 8.27 -1.90 -8.83
N LEU A 260 8.84 -0.70 -8.80
CA LEU A 260 10.26 -0.45 -9.07
C LEU A 260 11.09 -0.52 -7.79
N PHE A 261 10.81 0.37 -6.84
CA PHE A 261 11.54 0.43 -5.57
C PHE A 261 11.03 -0.63 -4.58
N ARG A 262 9.74 -0.88 -4.55
CA ARG A 262 9.16 -1.96 -3.78
C ARG A 262 8.39 -2.86 -4.73
N ARG A 263 8.90 -4.08 -4.92
CA ARG A 263 8.22 -5.10 -5.71
C ARG A 263 7.15 -5.77 -4.87
N TYR A 264 6.00 -5.93 -5.47
CA TYR A 264 4.87 -6.68 -4.93
C TYR A 264 4.51 -7.76 -5.93
N SER A 265 4.26 -8.95 -5.43
CA SER A 265 3.60 -10.02 -6.18
C SER A 265 2.53 -10.63 -5.29
N GLY A 266 1.35 -10.82 -5.82
CA GLY A 266 0.23 -11.40 -5.11
C GLY A 266 -0.67 -12.19 -6.04
N SER A 267 -1.60 -12.95 -5.45
CA SER A 267 -2.60 -13.72 -6.17
C SER A 267 -4.00 -13.46 -5.62
N ILE A 268 -4.97 -13.38 -6.48
CA ILE A 268 -6.37 -13.15 -6.17
C ILE A 268 -7.16 -14.35 -6.72
N PRO A 269 -7.69 -15.25 -5.88
CA PRO A 269 -8.57 -16.32 -6.34
C PRO A 269 -9.85 -15.72 -6.93
N THR A 270 -10.23 -16.14 -8.13
CA THR A 270 -11.42 -15.60 -8.84
C THR A 270 -12.70 -15.89 -8.09
N GLU A 271 -12.80 -17.04 -7.41
CA GLU A 271 -13.95 -17.43 -6.57
C GLU A 271 -14.18 -16.47 -5.36
N LYS A 272 -13.17 -15.71 -4.95
CA LYS A 272 -13.24 -14.76 -3.82
C LYS A 272 -13.48 -13.33 -4.23
N VAL A 273 -13.56 -13.06 -5.52
CA VAL A 273 -13.90 -11.74 -6.04
C VAL A 273 -15.35 -11.41 -5.67
N GLN A 274 -15.54 -10.29 -4.95
CA GLN A 274 -16.86 -9.81 -4.55
C GLN A 274 -17.31 -8.60 -5.32
N THR A 275 -16.36 -7.72 -5.63
CA THR A 275 -16.68 -6.45 -6.29
C THR A 275 -15.63 -6.12 -7.33
N LEU A 276 -16.09 -5.80 -8.53
CA LEU A 276 -15.30 -5.14 -9.57
C LEU A 276 -15.68 -3.66 -9.61
N SER A 277 -14.72 -2.80 -9.34
CA SER A 277 -14.94 -1.35 -9.35
C SER A 277 -14.20 -0.70 -10.50
N ILE A 278 -14.93 -0.15 -11.45
CA ILE A 278 -14.37 0.66 -12.52
C ILE A 278 -14.48 2.13 -12.10
N SER A 279 -13.34 2.79 -11.97
CA SER A 279 -13.26 4.16 -11.50
C SER A 279 -12.49 5.07 -12.45
N ASP A 280 -12.98 6.29 -12.59
CA ASP A 280 -12.31 7.36 -13.30
C ASP A 280 -12.34 8.67 -12.48
N ASN A 281 -11.45 9.57 -12.79
CA ASN A 281 -11.52 10.96 -12.36
C ASN A 281 -11.79 11.87 -13.58
N PRO A 282 -12.15 13.15 -13.40
CA PRO A 282 -12.44 14.02 -14.53
C PRO A 282 -11.34 14.08 -15.60
N ALA A 283 -10.07 14.02 -15.19
CA ALA A 283 -8.94 14.02 -16.11
C ALA A 283 -8.79 12.70 -16.86
N LYS A 284 -8.92 11.54 -16.19
CA LYS A 284 -8.93 10.22 -16.83
C LYS A 284 -10.08 10.12 -17.84
N ARG A 285 -11.28 10.57 -17.43
CA ARG A 285 -12.47 10.57 -18.29
C ARG A 285 -12.29 11.43 -19.54
N ALA A 286 -11.72 12.62 -19.41
CA ALA A 286 -11.44 13.51 -20.55
C ALA A 286 -10.47 12.87 -21.56
N LEU A 287 -9.57 12.01 -21.09
CA LEU A 287 -8.58 11.31 -21.91
C LEU A 287 -9.08 9.92 -22.36
N GLY A 288 -10.26 9.47 -21.94
CA GLY A 288 -10.81 8.15 -22.29
C GLY A 288 -10.19 6.98 -21.53
N TYR A 289 -9.67 7.23 -20.32
CA TYR A 289 -9.05 6.22 -19.46
C TYR A 289 -9.86 5.93 -18.20
N ALA A 290 -9.74 4.71 -17.70
CA ALA A 290 -10.32 4.27 -16.44
C ALA A 290 -9.34 3.34 -15.69
N SER A 291 -9.68 2.99 -14.44
CA SER A 291 -8.96 2.02 -13.59
C SER A 291 -9.92 0.90 -13.23
N LEU A 292 -9.41 -0.31 -13.07
CA LEU A 292 -10.13 -1.46 -12.54
C LEU A 292 -9.56 -1.82 -11.17
N SER A 293 -10.42 -1.95 -10.18
CA SER A 293 -10.08 -2.49 -8.86
C SER A 293 -10.88 -3.76 -8.61
N ILE A 294 -10.23 -4.76 -8.03
CA ILE A 294 -10.84 -6.01 -7.62
C ILE A 294 -10.84 -6.04 -6.10
N GLU A 295 -12.01 -6.19 -5.49
CA GLU A 295 -12.17 -6.34 -4.05
C GLU A 295 -12.57 -7.77 -3.74
N THR A 296 -11.90 -8.37 -2.76
CA THR A 296 -12.17 -9.72 -2.26
C THR A 296 -12.83 -9.67 -0.89
N ALA A 297 -13.47 -10.76 -0.49
CA ALA A 297 -14.06 -10.90 0.84
C ALA A 297 -13.00 -10.67 1.95
N GLY A 298 -13.19 -9.65 2.80
CA GLY A 298 -12.30 -9.34 3.93
C GLY A 298 -11.64 -7.97 3.90
N TYR A 299 -11.78 -7.22 2.82
CA TYR A 299 -11.32 -5.82 2.76
C TYR A 299 -12.42 -4.86 3.19
N ALA A 300 -12.12 -4.01 4.16
CA ALA A 300 -12.98 -2.88 4.48
C ALA A 300 -12.79 -1.78 3.40
N PRO A 301 -13.89 -1.23 2.83
CA PRO A 301 -13.81 -0.13 1.89
C PRO A 301 -13.03 1.06 2.50
N GLY A 302 -11.98 1.53 1.83
CA GLY A 302 -11.22 2.71 2.23
C GLY A 302 -9.85 2.45 2.87
N GLN A 303 -9.43 1.22 3.15
CA GLN A 303 -8.06 0.90 3.60
C GLN A 303 -7.05 0.67 2.45
N ALA A 304 -7.41 1.07 1.28
CA ALA A 304 -6.75 0.86 -0.02
C ALA A 304 -5.31 1.41 -0.17
N GLY A 305 -4.70 1.90 0.87
CA GLY A 305 -3.47 2.72 0.70
C GLY A 305 -2.16 1.96 0.57
N ASN A 306 -2.02 0.74 1.10
CA ASN A 306 -0.68 0.13 1.23
C ASN A 306 -0.57 -1.37 0.95
N THR A 307 -1.64 -2.08 0.69
CA THR A 307 -1.63 -3.53 0.44
C THR A 307 -2.03 -3.84 -0.99
N GLY A 308 -1.33 -4.80 -1.58
CA GLY A 308 -1.22 -5.06 -3.01
C GLY A 308 -2.49 -5.42 -3.78
N SER A 309 -3.59 -5.79 -3.13
CA SER A 309 -4.71 -6.51 -3.74
C SER A 309 -5.80 -5.67 -4.41
N GLN A 310 -5.70 -4.35 -4.44
CA GLN A 310 -6.84 -3.51 -4.85
C GLN A 310 -6.79 -2.94 -6.27
N ALA A 311 -5.68 -2.90 -6.95
CA ALA A 311 -5.63 -2.38 -8.31
C ALA A 311 -5.29 -3.48 -9.30
N ALA A 312 -6.31 -4.09 -9.90
CA ALA A 312 -6.09 -5.05 -10.98
C ALA A 312 -5.57 -4.37 -12.25
N VAL A 313 -5.96 -3.11 -12.49
CA VAL A 313 -5.44 -2.30 -13.62
C VAL A 313 -5.40 -0.84 -13.20
N PRO A 314 -4.21 -0.24 -13.04
CA PRO A 314 -4.07 1.13 -12.54
C PRO A 314 -4.61 2.19 -13.51
N ILE A 315 -4.46 1.95 -14.81
CA ILE A 315 -5.00 2.77 -15.89
C ILE A 315 -4.98 1.97 -17.19
N ALA A 316 -6.06 2.05 -17.95
CA ALA A 316 -6.14 1.61 -19.35
C ALA A 316 -7.24 2.37 -20.07
N ALA A 317 -7.27 2.28 -21.40
CA ALA A 317 -8.39 2.78 -22.18
C ALA A 317 -9.70 2.17 -21.66
N THR A 318 -10.75 2.99 -21.56
CA THR A 318 -12.02 2.60 -20.92
C THR A 318 -12.57 1.30 -21.50
N ASP A 319 -12.56 1.12 -22.83
CA ASP A 319 -13.03 -0.10 -23.48
C ASP A 319 -12.20 -1.33 -23.11
N ARG A 320 -10.88 -1.16 -22.92
CA ARG A 320 -9.99 -2.25 -22.47
C ARG A 320 -10.28 -2.64 -21.02
N VAL A 321 -10.58 -1.66 -20.16
CA VAL A 321 -10.95 -1.91 -18.77
C VAL A 321 -12.25 -2.73 -18.69
N TYR A 322 -13.26 -2.38 -19.49
CA TYR A 322 -14.51 -3.15 -19.54
C TYR A 322 -14.30 -4.57 -20.04
N ARG A 323 -13.49 -4.78 -21.09
CA ARG A 323 -13.17 -6.15 -21.55
C ARG A 323 -12.48 -6.97 -20.47
N LEU A 324 -11.45 -6.41 -19.82
CA LEU A 324 -10.75 -7.09 -18.75
C LEU A 324 -11.67 -7.40 -17.56
N ALA A 325 -12.58 -6.49 -17.21
CA ALA A 325 -13.56 -6.74 -16.17
C ALA A 325 -14.49 -7.91 -16.53
N HIS A 326 -14.91 -8.02 -17.79
CA HIS A 326 -15.72 -9.15 -18.28
C HIS A 326 -14.93 -10.48 -18.37
N GLU A 327 -13.62 -10.42 -18.56
CA GLU A 327 -12.76 -11.61 -18.51
C GLU A 327 -12.59 -12.13 -17.07
N VAL A 328 -12.62 -11.25 -16.07
CA VAL A 328 -12.54 -11.62 -14.65
C VAL A 328 -13.89 -12.20 -14.20
N GLU A 329 -14.99 -11.52 -14.48
CA GLU A 329 -16.35 -11.92 -14.08
C GLU A 329 -17.37 -11.45 -15.11
N SER A 330 -18.31 -12.33 -15.45
CA SER A 330 -19.39 -11.98 -16.39
C SER A 330 -20.46 -11.15 -15.70
N PHE A 331 -20.72 -9.96 -16.17
CA PHE A 331 -21.77 -9.08 -15.63
C PHE A 331 -22.57 -8.41 -16.76
N GLY A 332 -23.82 -8.04 -16.48
CA GLY A 332 -24.65 -7.31 -17.42
C GLY A 332 -24.20 -5.87 -17.61
N THR A 333 -24.51 -5.27 -18.76
CA THR A 333 -24.24 -3.85 -18.99
C THR A 333 -25.20 -2.98 -18.18
N PRO A 334 -24.73 -2.25 -17.16
CA PRO A 334 -25.62 -1.43 -16.32
C PRO A 334 -26.16 -0.23 -17.10
N SER A 335 -27.46 0.00 -17.04
CA SER A 335 -28.09 1.21 -17.58
C SER A 335 -28.12 2.29 -16.48
N PHE A 336 -27.29 3.33 -16.62
CA PHE A 336 -27.27 4.44 -15.66
C PHE A 336 -28.27 5.52 -16.05
N ASN A 337 -29.23 5.78 -15.16
CA ASN A 337 -30.13 6.93 -15.30
C ASN A 337 -29.47 8.19 -14.72
N ARG A 338 -29.48 9.27 -15.52
CA ARG A 338 -28.98 10.57 -15.04
C ARG A 338 -29.89 11.12 -13.96
N PRO A 339 -29.35 11.59 -12.83
CA PRO A 339 -30.14 12.23 -11.79
C PRO A 339 -30.83 13.49 -12.35
N PRO A 340 -32.03 13.82 -11.85
CA PRO A 340 -32.79 14.98 -12.34
C PRO A 340 -32.02 16.30 -12.14
N LYS A 341 -32.18 17.23 -13.08
CA LYS A 341 -31.42 18.51 -13.12
C LYS A 341 -31.51 19.33 -11.81
N ARG A 342 -32.62 19.20 -11.05
CA ARG A 342 -32.81 19.87 -9.75
C ARG A 342 -31.79 19.44 -8.68
N ILE A 343 -31.17 18.27 -8.81
CA ILE A 343 -30.12 17.82 -7.86
C ILE A 343 -28.88 18.70 -7.97
N ARG A 344 -28.55 19.21 -9.16
CA ARG A 344 -27.40 20.12 -9.35
C ARG A 344 -27.52 21.37 -8.50
N TRP A 345 -28.72 21.98 -8.43
CA TRP A 345 -29.00 23.16 -7.61
C TRP A 345 -28.85 22.88 -6.12
N ARG A 346 -29.24 21.69 -5.66
CA ARG A 346 -29.07 21.26 -4.27
C ARG A 346 -27.59 21.16 -3.87
N TYR A 347 -26.73 20.66 -4.75
CA TYR A 347 -25.30 20.61 -4.50
C TYR A 347 -24.68 22.02 -4.56
N VAL A 348 -24.99 22.83 -5.57
CA VAL A 348 -24.51 24.22 -5.66
C VAL A 348 -24.87 24.98 -4.39
N PHE A 349 -26.10 24.87 -3.89
CA PHE A 349 -26.53 25.55 -2.69
C PHE A 349 -25.77 25.07 -1.44
N ARG A 350 -25.54 23.77 -1.29
CA ARG A 350 -24.76 23.23 -0.17
C ARG A 350 -23.32 23.73 -0.19
N TYR A 351 -22.67 23.72 -1.35
CA TYR A 351 -21.31 24.23 -1.47
C TYR A 351 -21.23 25.75 -1.28
N ALA A 352 -22.22 26.49 -1.75
CA ALA A 352 -22.30 27.94 -1.53
C ALA A 352 -22.44 28.29 -0.03
N ILE A 353 -23.29 27.53 0.71
CA ILE A 353 -23.39 27.70 2.17
C ILE A 353 -22.04 27.37 2.84
N ALA A 354 -21.41 26.23 2.49
CA ALA A 354 -20.14 25.84 3.09
C ALA A 354 -19.04 26.89 2.83
N LEU A 355 -18.95 27.42 1.61
CA LEU A 355 -18.03 28.50 1.27
C LEU A 355 -18.38 29.80 2.00
N GLY A 356 -19.67 30.14 2.14
CA GLY A 356 -20.12 31.31 2.90
C GLY A 356 -19.75 31.22 4.39
N VAL A 357 -19.91 30.02 5.00
CA VAL A 357 -19.49 29.79 6.39
C VAL A 357 -17.98 29.90 6.53
N LEU A 358 -17.21 29.31 5.64
CA LEU A 358 -15.75 29.40 5.65
C LEU A 358 -15.26 30.83 5.47
N ALA A 359 -15.86 31.59 4.55
CA ALA A 359 -15.57 32.99 4.35
C ALA A 359 -15.94 33.82 5.60
N GLY A 360 -17.11 33.55 6.19
CA GLY A 360 -17.53 34.23 7.45
C GLY A 360 -16.61 33.94 8.63
N LEU A 361 -16.10 32.71 8.74
CA LEU A 361 -15.09 32.36 9.75
C LEU A 361 -13.75 33.05 9.49
N ALA A 362 -13.31 33.10 8.23
CA ALA A 362 -12.07 33.78 7.85
C ALA A 362 -12.12 35.30 8.14
N PHE A 363 -13.24 35.94 7.85
CA PHE A 363 -13.43 37.38 8.15
C PHE A 363 -13.77 37.65 9.62
N GLY A 364 -14.32 36.67 10.36
CA GLY A 364 -14.68 36.82 11.79
C GLY A 364 -13.51 36.63 12.74
N VAL A 365 -12.36 36.18 12.29
CA VAL A 365 -11.12 36.06 13.11
C VAL A 365 -10.34 37.37 13.15
N ASP A 366 -10.66 38.33 12.28
CA ASP A 366 -10.01 39.66 12.22
C ASP A 366 -10.70 40.74 13.12
N TRP A 367 -11.59 40.30 14.07
CA TRP A 367 -12.23 41.22 15.05
C TRP A 367 -11.92 40.76 16.49
#